data_790cdca2def8efede8160cbbaa8439bf
#
_entry.id   790cdca2def8efede8160cbbaa8439bf
#
_cell.length_a   1.000
_cell.length_b   1.000
_cell.length_c   1.000
_cell.angle_alpha   90.00
_cell.angle_beta   90.00
_cell.angle_gamma   90.00
#
_symmetry.space_group_name_H-M   'P 1'
#
loop_
_entity.id
_entity.type
_entity.pdbx_description
1 polymer ?
#
loop_
_entity_poly.entity_id
_entity_poly.type
_entity_poly.pdbx_seq_one_letter_code
_entity_poly.pdbx_strand_id
1 'polypeptide(L)'
;VINVQNVYKTFYVPHRVQALVDITTNVAAGEVVVVIGPSGSGKSTLLRCLNQLEIADSGHILIDGIDVMDPKTDINKVRAEVGMVFQSFNLFPHKSVIENITLAQMVVRKRSKAEADQKAMGLLDKVGITDKAAVYPDQLSGGQQQRVAIARALAMDPKIMLFDEPTSALDPEMIGEVLDVMKTLAREGMTMVCVTHEMGFAREVADQVIFMDEGAVVEVGTPEHFFTKPEHDRTKLFLSQIL
;
A
#
# COMPACT_ATOMS: atom_id res chain seq x y z
N VAL A 1 12.35 -7.17 6.32
CA VAL A 1 11.77 -7.29 4.97
C VAL A 1 11.92 -5.97 4.21
N ILE A 2 11.58 -4.82 4.82
CA ILE A 2 11.85 -3.49 4.27
C ILE A 2 12.83 -2.77 5.20
N ASN A 3 13.87 -2.16 4.63
CA ASN A 3 14.78 -1.30 5.36
C ASN A 3 15.06 -0.04 4.53
N VAL A 4 14.74 1.12 5.08
CA VAL A 4 14.91 2.43 4.46
C VAL A 4 15.97 3.20 5.23
N GLN A 5 17.00 3.71 4.55
CA GLN A 5 18.16 4.36 5.18
C GLN A 5 18.47 5.70 4.51
N ASN A 6 18.30 6.78 5.26
CA ASN A 6 18.66 8.15 4.88
C ASN A 6 18.13 8.53 3.47
N VAL A 7 16.84 8.24 3.21
CA VAL A 7 16.24 8.47 1.89
C VAL A 7 15.78 9.91 1.75
N TYR A 8 16.15 10.51 0.61
CA TYR A 8 15.78 11.86 0.21
C TYR A 8 15.08 11.84 -1.15
N LYS A 9 14.08 12.73 -1.32
CA LYS A 9 13.40 12.95 -2.59
C LYS A 9 12.98 14.40 -2.74
N THR A 10 13.37 15.04 -3.84
CA THR A 10 12.98 16.41 -4.20
C THR A 10 12.32 16.42 -5.58
N PHE A 11 11.18 17.06 -5.69
CA PHE A 11 10.56 17.40 -6.97
C PHE A 11 10.90 18.84 -7.35
N TYR A 12 11.10 19.11 -8.65
CA TYR A 12 11.52 20.42 -9.14
C TYR A 12 10.46 21.13 -9.99
N VAL A 13 9.35 20.46 -10.30
CA VAL A 13 8.29 21.00 -11.18
C VAL A 13 6.94 20.86 -10.49
N PRO A 14 6.11 21.88 -10.45
CA PRO A 14 6.32 23.28 -10.90
C PRO A 14 7.21 24.09 -9.96
N HIS A 15 7.38 23.67 -8.72
CA HIS A 15 8.25 24.28 -7.70
C HIS A 15 9.12 23.23 -7.02
N ARG A 16 10.22 23.67 -6.41
CA ARG A 16 11.06 22.79 -5.61
C ARG A 16 10.33 22.39 -4.33
N VAL A 17 10.06 21.10 -4.18
CA VAL A 17 9.45 20.50 -2.98
C VAL A 17 10.31 19.34 -2.51
N GLN A 18 10.83 19.41 -1.30
CA GLN A 18 11.45 18.26 -0.64
C GLN A 18 10.35 17.35 -0.10
N ALA A 19 10.07 16.28 -0.84
CA ALA A 19 9.00 15.35 -0.47
C ALA A 19 9.45 14.32 0.55
N LEU A 20 10.74 13.97 0.58
CA LEU A 20 11.35 13.10 1.59
C LEU A 20 12.67 13.73 2.07
N VAL A 21 12.85 13.76 3.39
CA VAL A 21 14.01 14.33 4.07
C VAL A 21 14.48 13.35 5.13
N ASP A 22 15.62 12.71 4.88
CA ASP A 22 16.30 11.81 5.81
C ASP A 22 15.40 10.69 6.37
N ILE A 23 14.63 10.06 5.50
CA ILE A 23 13.74 8.99 5.92
C ILE A 23 14.55 7.74 6.27
N THR A 24 14.42 7.31 7.51
CA THR A 24 14.99 6.05 8.01
C THR A 24 13.90 5.30 8.78
N THR A 25 13.57 4.10 8.32
CA THR A 25 12.56 3.23 8.93
C THR A 25 12.76 1.77 8.51
N ASN A 26 12.14 0.85 9.23
CA ASN A 26 12.16 -0.57 8.90
C ASN A 26 10.78 -1.20 9.10
N VAL A 27 10.52 -2.28 8.37
CA VAL A 27 9.32 -3.12 8.50
C VAL A 27 9.77 -4.57 8.60
N ALA A 28 9.34 -5.25 9.63
CA ALA A 28 9.60 -6.68 9.82
C ALA A 28 8.64 -7.55 8.97
N ALA A 29 8.95 -8.83 8.83
CA ALA A 29 8.05 -9.77 8.17
C ALA A 29 6.78 -9.97 9.00
N GLY A 30 5.62 -9.90 8.36
CA GLY A 30 4.30 -10.02 9.00
C GLY A 30 3.85 -8.76 9.76
N GLU A 31 4.66 -7.69 9.75
CA GLU A 31 4.33 -6.44 10.43
C GLU A 31 3.39 -5.57 9.57
N VAL A 32 2.44 -4.93 10.23
CA VAL A 32 1.57 -3.91 9.64
C VAL A 32 2.01 -2.53 10.10
N VAL A 33 2.60 -1.76 9.18
CA VAL A 33 3.02 -0.38 9.42
C VAL A 33 2.01 0.57 8.79
N VAL A 34 1.46 1.48 9.60
CA VAL A 34 0.55 2.53 9.11
C VAL A 34 1.26 3.87 9.12
N VAL A 35 1.25 4.56 7.99
CA VAL A 35 1.85 5.88 7.80
C VAL A 35 0.74 6.93 7.77
N ILE A 36 0.75 7.85 8.73
CA ILE A 36 -0.21 8.94 8.88
C ILE A 36 0.47 10.30 8.76
N GLY A 37 -0.31 11.36 8.56
CA GLY A 37 0.19 12.73 8.49
C GLY A 37 -0.63 13.60 7.54
N PRO A 38 -0.43 14.93 7.53
CA PRO A 38 -1.18 15.84 6.68
C PRO A 38 -0.95 15.57 5.19
N SER A 39 -1.85 16.09 4.35
CA SER A 39 -1.66 16.05 2.89
C SER A 39 -0.36 16.75 2.51
N GLY A 40 0.38 16.16 1.57
CA GLY A 40 1.68 16.70 1.14
C GLY A 40 2.86 16.39 2.06
N SER A 41 2.69 15.63 3.14
CA SER A 41 3.80 15.27 4.06
C SER A 41 4.78 14.21 3.52
N GLY A 42 4.57 13.69 2.30
CA GLY A 42 5.50 12.74 1.66
C GLY A 42 5.11 11.27 1.76
N LYS A 43 4.02 10.90 2.42
CA LYS A 43 3.57 9.50 2.64
C LYS A 43 3.50 8.67 1.36
N SER A 44 2.73 9.13 0.38
CA SER A 44 2.60 8.43 -0.92
C SER A 44 3.92 8.40 -1.70
N THR A 45 4.75 9.44 -1.56
CA THR A 45 6.09 9.47 -2.17
C THR A 45 6.98 8.39 -1.55
N LEU A 46 7.00 8.27 -0.22
CA LEU A 46 7.72 7.20 0.47
C LEU A 46 7.25 5.82 -0.04
N LEU A 47 5.93 5.59 -0.03
CA LEU A 47 5.36 4.32 -0.47
C LEU A 47 5.76 3.97 -1.91
N ARG A 48 5.73 4.96 -2.81
CA ARG A 48 6.12 4.78 -4.22
C ARG A 48 7.61 4.58 -4.42
N CYS A 49 8.45 5.08 -3.51
CA CYS A 49 9.89 4.80 -3.52
C CYS A 49 10.19 3.34 -3.17
N LEU A 50 9.39 2.69 -2.32
CA LEU A 50 9.61 1.28 -1.92
C LEU A 50 9.59 0.32 -3.11
N ASN A 51 8.80 0.61 -4.16
CA ASN A 51 8.75 -0.21 -5.38
C ASN A 51 9.27 0.51 -6.63
N GLN A 52 10.02 1.61 -6.44
CA GLN A 52 10.57 2.45 -7.50
C GLN A 52 9.55 2.97 -8.53
N LEU A 53 8.30 3.19 -8.16
CA LEU A 53 7.39 4.03 -8.97
C LEU A 53 7.83 5.49 -8.94
N GLU A 54 8.46 5.89 -7.81
CA GLU A 54 9.26 7.11 -7.69
C GLU A 54 10.71 6.72 -7.37
N ILE A 55 11.68 7.34 -8.02
CA ILE A 55 13.09 7.10 -7.75
C ILE A 55 13.56 8.12 -6.71
N ALA A 56 14.04 7.65 -5.57
CA ALA A 56 14.64 8.52 -4.57
C ALA A 56 15.94 9.16 -5.10
N ASP A 57 16.29 10.35 -4.59
CA ASP A 57 17.47 11.07 -5.04
C ASP A 57 18.75 10.52 -4.39
N SER A 58 18.65 10.01 -3.16
CA SER A 58 19.75 9.41 -2.41
C SER A 58 19.22 8.51 -1.27
N GLY A 59 20.14 7.80 -0.64
CA GLY A 59 19.85 6.82 0.41
C GLY A 59 19.77 5.40 -0.13
N HIS A 60 19.31 4.47 0.71
CA HIS A 60 19.14 3.07 0.36
C HIS A 60 17.75 2.57 0.74
N ILE A 61 17.17 1.75 -0.11
CA ILE A 61 15.89 1.06 0.14
C ILE A 61 16.11 -0.42 -0.15
N LEU A 62 16.14 -1.21 0.91
CA LEU A 62 16.33 -2.66 0.79
C LEU A 62 14.98 -3.38 0.96
N ILE A 63 14.64 -4.20 -0.02
CA ILE A 63 13.48 -5.11 0.00
C ILE A 63 14.03 -6.53 -0.02
N ASP A 64 13.79 -7.29 1.04
CA ASP A 64 14.38 -8.62 1.25
C ASP A 64 15.92 -8.63 1.06
N GLY A 65 16.61 -7.58 1.51
CA GLY A 65 18.05 -7.43 1.36
C GLY A 65 18.52 -7.00 -0.02
N ILE A 66 17.61 -6.79 -0.98
CA ILE A 66 17.92 -6.27 -2.32
C ILE A 66 17.77 -4.75 -2.30
N ASP A 67 18.84 -4.02 -2.59
CA ASP A 67 18.78 -2.57 -2.71
C ASP A 67 18.12 -2.19 -4.05
N VAL A 68 16.92 -1.60 -3.96
CA VAL A 68 16.20 -1.14 -5.15
C VAL A 68 16.84 0.10 -5.79
N MET A 69 17.73 0.78 -5.07
CA MET A 69 18.47 1.94 -5.57
C MET A 69 19.71 1.55 -6.38
N ASP A 70 20.20 0.30 -6.30
CA ASP A 70 21.31 -0.16 -7.10
C ASP A 70 20.89 -0.25 -8.59
N PRO A 71 21.57 0.45 -9.52
CA PRO A 71 21.26 0.39 -10.96
C PRO A 71 21.36 -1.02 -11.58
N LYS A 72 21.99 -1.97 -10.89
CA LYS A 72 22.10 -3.37 -11.34
C LYS A 72 20.90 -4.22 -10.90
N THR A 73 20.06 -3.71 -10.01
CA THR A 73 18.89 -4.43 -9.53
C THR A 73 17.84 -4.57 -10.64
N ASP A 74 17.40 -5.80 -10.90
CA ASP A 74 16.21 -6.06 -11.72
C ASP A 74 14.95 -5.73 -10.92
N ILE A 75 14.49 -4.50 -11.06
CA ILE A 75 13.33 -3.98 -10.32
C ILE A 75 12.04 -4.78 -10.59
N ASN A 76 11.92 -5.44 -11.74
CA ASN A 76 10.75 -6.24 -12.04
C ASN A 76 10.65 -7.48 -11.13
N LYS A 77 11.79 -8.04 -10.74
CA LYS A 77 11.82 -9.13 -9.74
C LYS A 77 11.35 -8.65 -8.38
N VAL A 78 11.78 -7.47 -7.95
CA VAL A 78 11.32 -6.86 -6.69
C VAL A 78 9.82 -6.57 -6.77
N ARG A 79 9.34 -5.93 -7.84
CA ARG A 79 7.92 -5.62 -8.04
C ARG A 79 7.02 -6.85 -8.09
N ALA A 80 7.55 -8.00 -8.49
CA ALA A 80 6.79 -9.24 -8.46
C ALA A 80 6.50 -9.72 -7.02
N GLU A 81 7.36 -9.36 -6.06
CA GLU A 81 7.21 -9.71 -4.63
C GLU A 81 6.52 -8.60 -3.81
N VAL A 82 6.23 -7.43 -4.42
CA VAL A 82 5.62 -6.27 -3.77
C VAL A 82 4.33 -5.91 -4.48
N GLY A 83 3.20 -6.25 -3.89
CA GLY A 83 1.87 -5.83 -4.38
C GLY A 83 1.61 -4.38 -4.02
N MET A 84 0.96 -3.63 -4.92
CA MET A 84 0.55 -2.26 -4.65
C MET A 84 -0.90 -2.01 -5.03
N VAL A 85 -1.61 -1.36 -4.11
CA VAL A 85 -3.00 -0.91 -4.25
C VAL A 85 -3.02 0.61 -4.16
N PHE A 86 -3.61 1.25 -5.16
CA PHE A 86 -3.65 2.71 -5.29
C PHE A 86 -4.99 3.29 -4.85
N GLN A 87 -5.02 4.57 -4.59
CA GLN A 87 -6.23 5.35 -4.37
C GLN A 87 -7.22 5.24 -5.54
N SER A 88 -6.71 5.39 -6.78
CA SER A 88 -7.49 5.14 -8.00
C SER A 88 -7.29 3.70 -8.41
N PHE A 89 -8.27 2.89 -8.39
CA PHE A 89 -8.27 1.41 -8.55
C PHE A 89 -7.35 0.88 -9.66
N ASN A 90 -7.11 1.67 -10.71
CA ASN A 90 -6.21 1.39 -11.84
C ASN A 90 -6.49 0.03 -12.53
N LEU A 91 -7.76 -0.35 -12.59
CA LEU A 91 -8.16 -1.55 -13.33
C LEU A 91 -8.07 -1.30 -14.83
N PHE A 92 -7.78 -2.35 -15.60
CA PHE A 92 -7.83 -2.30 -17.06
C PHE A 92 -9.30 -2.26 -17.52
N PRO A 93 -9.79 -1.13 -18.05
CA PRO A 93 -11.23 -0.96 -18.32
C PRO A 93 -11.76 -1.87 -19.42
N HIS A 94 -10.87 -2.31 -20.35
CA HIS A 94 -11.19 -3.21 -21.47
C HIS A 94 -11.03 -4.70 -21.12
N LYS A 95 -10.79 -5.04 -19.86
CA LYS A 95 -10.69 -6.41 -19.35
C LYS A 95 -11.73 -6.66 -18.28
N SER A 96 -12.30 -7.86 -18.31
CA SER A 96 -13.20 -8.30 -17.24
C SER A 96 -12.46 -8.38 -15.89
N VAL A 97 -13.20 -8.53 -14.80
CA VAL A 97 -12.66 -8.67 -13.44
C VAL A 97 -11.66 -9.84 -13.38
N ILE A 98 -12.05 -11.02 -13.87
CA ILE A 98 -11.16 -12.18 -13.85
C ILE A 98 -9.91 -11.97 -14.71
N GLU A 99 -10.03 -11.31 -15.84
CA GLU A 99 -8.87 -10.99 -16.71
C GLU A 99 -7.92 -9.96 -16.08
N ASN A 100 -8.46 -9.01 -15.30
CA ASN A 100 -7.63 -8.07 -14.51
C ASN A 100 -6.75 -8.82 -13.49
N ILE A 101 -7.27 -9.88 -12.89
CA ILE A 101 -6.58 -10.66 -11.85
C ILE A 101 -5.62 -11.69 -12.47
N THR A 102 -5.96 -12.27 -13.63
CA THR A 102 -5.17 -13.36 -14.23
C THR A 102 -4.01 -12.87 -15.10
N LEU A 103 -4.09 -11.67 -15.67
CA LEU A 103 -3.12 -11.17 -16.63
C LEU A 103 -1.68 -11.24 -16.13
N ALA A 104 -1.40 -10.64 -14.97
CA ALA A 104 -0.04 -10.61 -14.42
C ALA A 104 0.46 -12.01 -14.02
N GLN A 105 -0.43 -12.87 -13.55
CA GLN A 105 -0.10 -14.27 -13.23
C GLN A 105 0.43 -15.02 -14.46
N MET A 106 -0.24 -14.86 -15.61
CA MET A 106 0.16 -15.52 -16.85
C MET A 106 1.42 -14.90 -17.45
N VAL A 107 1.51 -13.56 -17.48
CA VAL A 107 2.62 -12.85 -18.13
C VAL A 107 3.90 -12.90 -17.31
N VAL A 108 3.83 -12.67 -15.99
CA VAL A 108 5.00 -12.53 -15.13
C VAL A 108 5.33 -13.86 -14.43
N ARG A 109 4.34 -14.49 -13.78
CA ARG A 109 4.52 -15.76 -13.05
C ARG A 109 4.51 -16.99 -13.97
N LYS A 110 4.18 -16.81 -15.27
CA LYS A 110 4.11 -17.89 -16.26
C LYS A 110 3.13 -19.02 -15.90
N ARG A 111 2.11 -18.72 -15.10
CA ARG A 111 1.05 -19.67 -14.78
C ARG A 111 0.21 -19.99 -16.01
N SER A 112 -0.25 -21.22 -16.13
CA SER A 112 -1.25 -21.60 -17.12
C SER A 112 -2.56 -20.85 -16.89
N LYS A 113 -3.39 -20.73 -17.92
CA LYS A 113 -4.71 -20.08 -17.79
C LYS A 113 -5.56 -20.74 -16.71
N ALA A 114 -5.57 -22.08 -16.66
CA ALA A 114 -6.36 -22.83 -15.67
C ALA A 114 -5.92 -22.55 -14.23
N GLU A 115 -4.62 -22.51 -13.96
CA GLU A 115 -4.07 -22.16 -12.64
C GLU A 115 -4.39 -20.71 -12.27
N ALA A 116 -4.25 -19.80 -13.23
CA ALA A 116 -4.54 -18.38 -13.01
C ALA A 116 -6.03 -18.13 -12.74
N ASP A 117 -6.91 -18.77 -13.49
CA ASP A 117 -8.37 -18.67 -13.31
C ASP A 117 -8.79 -19.27 -11.94
N GLN A 118 -8.28 -20.44 -11.56
CA GLN A 118 -8.54 -21.06 -10.27
C GLN A 118 -8.14 -20.15 -9.11
N LYS A 119 -6.92 -19.59 -9.19
CA LYS A 119 -6.43 -18.67 -8.17
C LYS A 119 -7.24 -17.38 -8.12
N ALA A 120 -7.58 -16.82 -9.28
CA ALA A 120 -8.39 -15.61 -9.38
C ALA A 120 -9.78 -15.81 -8.72
N MET A 121 -10.43 -16.94 -8.97
CA MET A 121 -11.72 -17.26 -8.35
C MET A 121 -11.61 -17.38 -6.82
N GLY A 122 -10.56 -18.03 -6.29
CA GLY A 122 -10.32 -18.08 -4.85
C GLY A 122 -10.06 -16.71 -4.23
N LEU A 123 -9.39 -15.80 -4.96
CA LEU A 123 -9.17 -14.43 -4.50
C LEU A 123 -10.45 -13.59 -4.56
N LEU A 124 -11.30 -13.77 -5.58
CA LEU A 124 -12.60 -13.13 -5.66
C LEU A 124 -13.52 -13.58 -4.52
N ASP A 125 -13.47 -14.85 -4.15
CA ASP A 125 -14.15 -15.37 -2.96
C ASP A 125 -13.63 -14.70 -1.68
N LYS A 126 -12.33 -14.63 -1.52
CA LYS A 126 -11.68 -13.96 -0.38
C LYS A 126 -12.09 -12.49 -0.22
N VAL A 127 -12.27 -11.77 -1.32
CA VAL A 127 -12.71 -10.36 -1.28
C VAL A 127 -14.23 -10.18 -1.45
N GLY A 128 -15.00 -11.28 -1.46
CA GLY A 128 -16.46 -11.30 -1.41
C GLY A 128 -17.17 -10.79 -2.67
N ILE A 129 -16.63 -11.05 -3.87
CA ILE A 129 -17.22 -10.59 -5.16
C ILE A 129 -17.11 -11.63 -6.27
N THR A 130 -17.25 -12.90 -5.94
CA THR A 130 -17.14 -14.03 -6.89
C THR A 130 -18.15 -13.93 -8.05
N ASP A 131 -19.35 -13.42 -7.78
CA ASP A 131 -20.43 -13.22 -8.76
C ASP A 131 -20.08 -12.17 -9.84
N LYS A 132 -19.04 -11.36 -9.62
CA LYS A 132 -18.58 -10.30 -10.52
C LYS A 132 -17.42 -10.70 -11.44
N ALA A 133 -17.01 -11.98 -11.48
CA ALA A 133 -15.85 -12.43 -12.24
C ALA A 133 -15.88 -12.04 -13.74
N ALA A 134 -17.06 -12.10 -14.35
CA ALA A 134 -17.23 -11.88 -15.80
C ALA A 134 -17.57 -10.43 -16.20
N VAL A 135 -17.82 -9.52 -15.23
CA VAL A 135 -18.20 -8.14 -15.52
C VAL A 135 -16.98 -7.25 -15.74
N TYR A 136 -17.22 -6.06 -16.28
CA TYR A 136 -16.15 -5.05 -16.51
C TYR A 136 -16.10 -4.01 -15.40
N PRO A 137 -14.98 -3.30 -15.23
CA PRO A 137 -14.80 -2.34 -14.13
C PRO A 137 -15.87 -1.26 -14.04
N ASP A 138 -16.39 -0.77 -15.15
CA ASP A 138 -17.45 0.25 -15.21
C ASP A 138 -18.82 -0.22 -14.68
N GLN A 139 -19.00 -1.53 -14.51
CA GLN A 139 -20.20 -2.16 -13.94
C GLN A 139 -20.08 -2.39 -12.43
N LEU A 140 -18.98 -1.95 -11.81
CA LEU A 140 -18.67 -2.15 -10.40
C LEU A 140 -18.78 -0.84 -9.62
N SER A 141 -19.22 -0.93 -8.35
CA SER A 141 -19.07 0.17 -7.41
C SER A 141 -17.58 0.46 -7.11
N GLY A 142 -17.27 1.63 -6.57
CA GLY A 142 -15.90 1.97 -6.17
C GLY A 142 -15.28 0.96 -5.20
N GLY A 143 -16.04 0.56 -4.17
CA GLY A 143 -15.60 -0.46 -3.21
C GLY A 143 -15.36 -1.84 -3.85
N GLN A 144 -16.19 -2.24 -4.82
CA GLN A 144 -15.96 -3.46 -5.59
C GLN A 144 -14.71 -3.35 -6.46
N GLN A 145 -14.51 -2.22 -7.15
CA GLN A 145 -13.30 -1.99 -7.95
C GLN A 145 -12.04 -2.07 -7.09
N GLN A 146 -12.07 -1.49 -5.89
CA GLN A 146 -10.93 -1.54 -4.96
C GLN A 146 -10.66 -2.96 -4.46
N ARG A 147 -11.70 -3.75 -4.16
CA ARG A 147 -11.54 -5.15 -3.79
C ARG A 147 -10.96 -5.99 -4.95
N VAL A 148 -11.35 -5.70 -6.22
CA VAL A 148 -10.69 -6.31 -7.39
C VAL A 148 -9.22 -5.90 -7.48
N ALA A 149 -8.88 -4.64 -7.21
CA ALA A 149 -7.49 -4.17 -7.22
C ALA A 149 -6.64 -4.87 -6.14
N ILE A 150 -7.20 -5.12 -4.96
CA ILE A 150 -6.57 -5.92 -3.90
C ILE A 150 -6.37 -7.36 -4.37
N ALA A 151 -7.41 -8.01 -4.91
CA ALA A 151 -7.33 -9.38 -5.41
C ALA A 151 -6.27 -9.50 -6.54
N ARG A 152 -6.20 -8.51 -7.45
CA ARG A 152 -5.19 -8.46 -8.50
C ARG A 152 -3.77 -8.39 -7.94
N ALA A 153 -3.53 -7.57 -6.92
CA ALA A 153 -2.22 -7.48 -6.27
C ALA A 153 -1.86 -8.80 -5.58
N LEU A 154 -2.79 -9.40 -4.83
CA LEU A 154 -2.60 -10.68 -4.14
C LEU A 154 -2.36 -11.85 -5.11
N ALA A 155 -2.86 -11.78 -6.34
CA ALA A 155 -2.71 -12.83 -7.35
C ALA A 155 -1.26 -13.14 -7.72
N MET A 156 -0.37 -12.19 -7.45
CA MET A 156 1.07 -12.35 -7.67
C MET A 156 1.78 -13.10 -6.52
N ASP A 157 1.10 -13.51 -5.45
CA ASP A 157 1.69 -14.03 -4.21
C ASP A 157 2.79 -13.12 -3.65
N PRO A 158 2.50 -11.84 -3.44
CA PRO A 158 3.50 -10.91 -2.95
C PRO A 158 3.85 -11.19 -1.50
N LYS A 159 5.09 -10.90 -1.11
CA LYS A 159 5.53 -10.94 0.29
C LYS A 159 5.12 -9.70 1.07
N ILE A 160 4.92 -8.60 0.36
CA ILE A 160 4.62 -7.27 0.91
C ILE A 160 3.46 -6.67 0.14
N MET A 161 2.51 -6.06 0.85
CA MET A 161 1.43 -5.27 0.27
C MET A 161 1.57 -3.81 0.66
N LEU A 162 1.59 -2.93 -0.34
CA LEU A 162 1.60 -1.49 -0.18
C LEU A 162 0.20 -0.92 -0.50
N PHE A 163 -0.34 -0.10 0.39
CA PHE A 163 -1.65 0.54 0.21
C PHE A 163 -1.51 2.06 0.25
N ASP A 164 -1.76 2.73 -0.88
CA ASP A 164 -1.68 4.18 -1.03
C ASP A 164 -3.10 4.77 -0.98
N GLU A 165 -3.56 5.13 0.23
CA GLU A 165 -4.88 5.70 0.50
C GLU A 165 -6.04 4.90 -0.15
N PRO A 166 -6.19 3.60 0.13
CA PRO A 166 -7.08 2.71 -0.61
C PRO A 166 -8.58 3.04 -0.48
N THR A 167 -8.96 3.88 0.48
CA THR A 167 -10.36 4.25 0.75
C THR A 167 -10.72 5.69 0.38
N SER A 168 -9.74 6.54 0.07
CA SER A 168 -9.98 7.98 -0.10
C SER A 168 -10.80 8.37 -1.35
N ALA A 169 -10.94 7.47 -2.31
CA ALA A 169 -11.79 7.66 -3.49
C ALA A 169 -13.16 6.97 -3.37
N LEU A 170 -13.52 6.49 -2.17
CA LEU A 170 -14.75 5.73 -1.93
C LEU A 170 -15.79 6.56 -1.18
N ASP A 171 -17.07 6.26 -1.46
CA ASP A 171 -18.15 6.73 -0.61
C ASP A 171 -18.08 6.09 0.79
N PRO A 172 -18.45 6.80 1.85
CA PRO A 172 -18.31 6.31 3.23
C PRO A 172 -18.93 4.94 3.50
N GLU A 173 -20.04 4.61 2.84
CA GLU A 173 -20.72 3.32 2.98
C GLU A 173 -19.94 2.14 2.40
N MET A 174 -18.97 2.40 1.50
CA MET A 174 -18.15 1.37 0.84
C MET A 174 -16.81 1.13 1.54
N ILE A 175 -16.39 2.02 2.44
CA ILE A 175 -15.09 1.97 3.12
C ILE A 175 -14.95 0.69 3.95
N GLY A 176 -16.01 0.33 4.68
CA GLY A 176 -16.01 -0.81 5.60
C GLY A 176 -15.61 -2.12 4.93
N GLU A 177 -16.18 -2.42 3.76
CA GLU A 177 -15.90 -3.66 3.02
C GLU A 177 -14.43 -3.77 2.58
N VAL A 178 -13.80 -2.66 2.20
CA VAL A 178 -12.38 -2.62 1.82
C VAL A 178 -11.48 -2.80 3.06
N LEU A 179 -11.80 -2.11 4.15
CA LEU A 179 -11.06 -2.24 5.41
C LEU A 179 -11.16 -3.65 5.99
N ASP A 180 -12.30 -4.32 5.87
CA ASP A 180 -12.47 -5.70 6.36
C ASP A 180 -11.58 -6.69 5.59
N VAL A 181 -11.42 -6.50 4.28
CA VAL A 181 -10.43 -7.28 3.50
C VAL A 181 -9.02 -7.01 4.01
N MET A 182 -8.63 -5.74 4.22
CA MET A 182 -7.30 -5.38 4.71
C MET A 182 -7.04 -5.93 6.12
N LYS A 183 -8.03 -5.89 7.03
CA LYS A 183 -7.96 -6.51 8.36
C LYS A 183 -7.76 -8.02 8.29
N THR A 184 -8.42 -8.67 7.34
CA THR A 184 -8.24 -10.12 7.11
C THR A 184 -6.81 -10.43 6.70
N LEU A 185 -6.23 -9.65 5.78
CA LEU A 185 -4.83 -9.82 5.35
C LEU A 185 -3.85 -9.60 6.51
N ALA A 186 -4.09 -8.60 7.36
CA ALA A 186 -3.29 -8.35 8.55
C ALA A 186 -3.32 -9.54 9.52
N ARG A 187 -4.51 -10.10 9.80
CA ARG A 187 -4.67 -11.28 10.67
C ARG A 187 -4.03 -12.55 10.09
N GLU A 188 -3.90 -12.65 8.78
CA GLU A 188 -3.19 -13.74 8.10
C GLU A 188 -1.66 -13.57 8.11
N GLY A 189 -1.14 -12.50 8.70
CA GLY A 189 0.30 -12.23 8.81
C GLY A 189 0.93 -11.64 7.55
N MET A 190 0.14 -10.98 6.69
CA MET A 190 0.67 -10.27 5.54
C MET A 190 1.49 -9.06 5.99
N THR A 191 2.71 -8.92 5.48
CA THR A 191 3.50 -7.70 5.67
C THR A 191 2.85 -6.55 4.91
N MET A 192 2.50 -5.46 5.59
CA MET A 192 1.75 -4.36 4.99
C MET A 192 2.36 -3.00 5.34
N VAL A 193 2.41 -2.10 4.36
CA VAL A 193 2.65 -0.67 4.59
C VAL A 193 1.44 0.09 4.04
N CYS A 194 0.73 0.77 4.92
CA CYS A 194 -0.56 1.40 4.61
C CYS A 194 -0.49 2.91 4.84
N VAL A 195 -0.63 3.71 3.80
CA VAL A 195 -0.94 5.13 3.92
C VAL A 195 -2.45 5.26 3.99
N THR A 196 -2.98 5.82 5.09
CA THR A 196 -4.43 5.92 5.28
C THR A 196 -4.80 7.06 6.23
N HIS A 197 -6.04 7.53 6.11
CA HIS A 197 -6.69 8.44 7.05
C HIS A 197 -7.67 7.71 7.99
N GLU A 198 -7.79 6.39 7.87
CA GLU A 198 -8.69 5.54 8.65
C GLU A 198 -8.06 5.21 10.02
N MET A 199 -8.23 6.10 10.99
CA MET A 199 -7.61 5.95 12.33
C MET A 199 -8.13 4.74 13.09
N GLY A 200 -9.41 4.36 12.86
CA GLY A 200 -9.98 3.13 13.41
C GLY A 200 -9.25 1.88 12.93
N PHE A 201 -8.91 1.83 11.64
CA PHE A 201 -8.11 0.75 11.07
C PHE A 201 -6.70 0.73 11.66
N ALA A 202 -6.02 1.88 11.71
CA ALA A 202 -4.68 1.98 12.29
C ALA A 202 -4.65 1.49 13.74
N ARG A 203 -5.65 1.87 14.56
CA ARG A 203 -5.77 1.45 15.96
C ARG A 203 -5.98 -0.06 16.13
N GLU A 204 -6.73 -0.69 15.20
CA GLU A 204 -7.11 -2.11 15.30
C GLU A 204 -6.00 -3.06 14.82
N VAL A 205 -5.28 -2.71 13.75
CA VAL A 205 -4.41 -3.68 13.07
C VAL A 205 -2.94 -3.31 12.97
N ALA A 206 -2.57 -2.04 13.21
CA ALA A 206 -1.17 -1.65 13.08
C ALA A 206 -0.32 -2.22 14.23
N ASP A 207 0.85 -2.73 13.90
CA ASP A 207 1.91 -3.02 14.87
C ASP A 207 2.71 -1.75 15.14
N GLN A 208 2.90 -0.92 14.12
CA GLN A 208 3.62 0.34 14.19
C GLN A 208 2.88 1.45 13.43
N VAL A 209 2.87 2.64 13.99
CA VAL A 209 2.40 3.86 13.34
C VAL A 209 3.58 4.81 13.14
N ILE A 210 3.67 5.40 11.95
CA ILE A 210 4.67 6.41 11.57
C ILE A 210 3.91 7.70 11.27
N PHE A 211 4.21 8.77 12.00
CA PHE A 211 3.70 10.10 11.67
C PHE A 211 4.72 10.87 10.86
N MET A 212 4.32 11.32 9.68
CA MET A 212 5.14 12.15 8.78
C MET A 212 4.60 13.55 8.68
N ASP A 213 5.49 14.54 8.71
CA ASP A 213 5.18 15.94 8.43
C ASP A 213 6.37 16.59 7.70
N GLU A 214 6.10 17.49 6.74
CA GLU A 214 7.10 18.24 5.96
C GLU A 214 8.21 17.35 5.35
N GLY A 215 7.85 16.15 4.91
CA GLY A 215 8.78 15.19 4.28
C GLY A 215 9.62 14.38 5.25
N ALA A 216 9.49 14.55 6.56
CA ALA A 216 10.27 13.86 7.58
C ALA A 216 9.39 12.92 8.44
N VAL A 217 10.02 11.90 9.01
CA VAL A 217 9.41 11.10 10.08
C VAL A 217 9.53 11.91 11.38
N VAL A 218 8.40 12.24 11.97
CA VAL A 218 8.32 13.06 13.20
C VAL A 218 8.22 12.19 14.44
N GLU A 219 7.41 11.13 14.36
CA GLU A 219 7.18 10.24 15.49
C GLU A 219 6.89 8.83 15.00
N VAL A 220 7.37 7.83 15.73
CA VAL A 220 7.15 6.40 15.47
C VAL A 220 6.77 5.73 16.78
N GLY A 221 5.76 4.88 16.76
CA GLY A 221 5.34 4.17 17.97
C GLY A 221 4.23 3.14 17.70
N THR A 222 3.77 2.50 18.76
CA THR A 222 2.62 1.60 18.70
C THR A 222 1.31 2.39 18.56
N PRO A 223 0.20 1.78 18.11
CA PRO A 223 -1.10 2.43 18.11
C PRO A 223 -1.49 2.96 19.50
N GLU A 224 -1.23 2.19 20.57
CA GLU A 224 -1.52 2.65 21.92
C GLU A 224 -0.79 3.95 22.26
N HIS A 225 0.52 4.04 21.95
CA HIS A 225 1.30 5.27 22.13
C HIS A 225 0.66 6.46 21.39
N PHE A 226 0.40 6.30 20.09
CA PHE A 226 -0.14 7.39 19.26
C PHE A 226 -1.52 7.88 19.70
N PHE A 227 -2.41 6.97 20.05
CA PHE A 227 -3.81 7.31 20.35
C PHE A 227 -4.08 7.63 21.82
N THR A 228 -3.09 7.45 22.71
CA THR A 228 -3.26 7.75 24.15
C THR A 228 -2.26 8.78 24.68
N LYS A 229 -1.01 8.71 24.24
CA LYS A 229 0.09 9.54 24.77
C LYS A 229 1.10 9.92 23.69
N PRO A 230 0.69 10.58 22.58
CA PRO A 230 1.66 11.06 21.61
C PRO A 230 2.64 12.05 22.26
N GLU A 231 3.90 11.98 21.90
CA GLU A 231 4.95 12.80 22.53
C GLU A 231 5.13 14.12 21.80
N HIS A 232 5.22 14.08 20.45
CA HIS A 232 5.54 15.27 19.67
C HIS A 232 4.32 16.20 19.52
N ASP A 233 4.52 17.51 19.67
CA ASP A 233 3.42 18.49 19.63
C ASP A 233 2.71 18.55 18.27
N ARG A 234 3.44 18.32 17.16
CA ARG A 234 2.85 18.23 15.82
C ARG A 234 1.94 17.01 15.68
N THR A 235 2.32 15.87 16.27
CA THR A 235 1.49 14.67 16.32
C THR A 235 0.21 14.93 17.11
N LYS A 236 0.32 15.55 18.31
CA LYS A 236 -0.84 15.93 19.13
C LYS A 236 -1.79 16.83 18.38
N LEU A 237 -1.25 17.87 17.74
CA LEU A 237 -2.05 18.82 16.93
C LEU A 237 -2.78 18.10 15.81
N PHE A 238 -2.08 17.25 15.03
CA PHE A 238 -2.69 16.50 13.93
C PHE A 238 -3.80 15.58 14.42
N LEU A 239 -3.55 14.79 15.46
CA LEU A 239 -4.53 13.86 16.01
C LEU A 239 -5.76 14.57 16.58
N SER A 240 -5.60 15.75 17.20
CA SER A 240 -6.72 16.55 17.69
C SER A 240 -7.66 17.09 16.62
N GLN A 241 -7.22 17.10 15.37
CA GLN A 241 -8.03 17.57 14.23
C GLN A 241 -8.82 16.45 13.55
N ILE A 242 -8.44 15.19 13.78
CA ILE A 242 -9.02 14.03 13.08
C ILE A 242 -9.71 13.01 14.00
N LEU A 243 -9.52 13.11 15.31
CA LEU A 243 -10.20 12.33 16.35
C LEU A 243 -11.28 13.15 17.02
#